data_3edd3350b82c584abfa96496c610f82c
#
_entry.id   3edd3350b82c584abfa96496c610f82c
#
_cell.length_a   1.000
_cell.length_b   1.000
_cell.length_c   1.000
_cell.angle_alpha   90.00
_cell.angle_beta   90.00
_cell.angle_gamma   90.00
#
_symmetry.space_group_name_H-M   'P 1'
#
loop_
_entity.id
_entity.type
_entity.pdbx_description
1 polymer ?
#
loop_
_entity_poly.entity_id
_entity_poly.type
_entity_poly.pdbx_seq_one_letter_code
_entity_poly.pdbx_strand_id
1 'polypeptide(L)'
;MKARLILWQKARLQNRYVLEMEIHEVGKSPKYIDGVRYSLILIDVSNGRRVLMDNHHPKGPHVHLDDRELPYAFTNEDKLIEDFKKFVMEHLEVKI
;
A
#
# COMPACT_ATOMS: atom_id res chain seq x y z
N MET A 1 21.90 -7.77 -2.86
CA MET A 1 21.45 -6.61 -3.66
C MET A 1 20.88 -5.55 -2.72
N LYS A 2 21.25 -4.31 -2.94
CA LYS A 2 20.76 -3.22 -2.09
C LYS A 2 19.37 -2.79 -2.54
N ALA A 3 18.45 -2.63 -1.59
CA ALA A 3 17.15 -2.02 -1.85
C ALA A 3 17.34 -0.52 -2.13
N ARG A 4 16.58 0.01 -3.06
CA ARG A 4 16.58 1.43 -3.38
C ARG A 4 15.19 2.00 -3.09
N LEU A 5 15.15 3.05 -2.27
CA LEU A 5 13.88 3.72 -1.97
C LEU A 5 13.37 4.45 -3.22
N ILE A 6 12.18 4.07 -3.68
CA ILE A 6 11.49 4.75 -4.78
C ILE A 6 10.57 5.84 -4.25
N LEU A 7 9.80 5.52 -3.20
CA LEU A 7 8.86 6.46 -2.59
C LEU A 7 8.77 6.20 -1.10
N TRP A 8 8.82 7.26 -0.32
CA TRP A 8 8.41 7.23 1.08
C TRP A 8 7.66 8.51 1.39
N GLN A 9 6.46 8.37 1.94
CA GLN A 9 5.63 9.50 2.33
C GLN A 9 4.86 9.13 3.58
N LYS A 10 4.85 10.02 4.55
CA LYS A 10 4.07 9.86 5.77
C LYS A 10 3.37 11.18 6.07
N ALA A 11 2.08 11.12 6.37
CA ALA A 11 1.29 12.31 6.65
C ALA A 11 0.19 12.00 7.64
N ARG A 12 -0.15 13.01 8.44
CA ARG A 12 -1.35 12.98 9.27
C ARG A 12 -2.36 13.96 8.66
N LEU A 13 -3.57 13.46 8.41
CA LEU A 13 -4.62 14.23 7.75
C LEU A 13 -5.77 14.48 8.73
N GLN A 14 -6.15 15.75 8.90
CA GLN A 14 -7.32 16.15 9.69
C GLN A 14 -7.29 15.61 11.14
N ASN A 15 -6.11 15.41 11.71
CA ASN A 15 -5.93 14.79 13.03
C ASN A 15 -6.70 13.48 13.23
N ARG A 16 -7.07 12.82 12.13
CA ARG A 16 -7.91 11.61 12.15
C ARG A 16 -7.31 10.46 11.35
N TYR A 17 -6.57 10.78 10.27
CA TYR A 17 -6.03 9.75 9.39
C TYR A 17 -4.52 9.77 9.41
N VAL A 18 -3.91 8.58 9.38
CA VAL A 18 -2.48 8.44 9.18
C VAL A 18 -2.25 7.74 7.84
N LEU A 19 -1.49 8.40 6.98
CA LEU A 19 -1.08 7.89 5.68
C LEU A 19 0.39 7.53 5.73
N GLU A 20 0.74 6.34 5.23
CA GLU A 20 2.13 6.01 4.98
C GLU A 20 2.24 5.21 3.69
N MET A 21 3.12 5.65 2.81
CA MET A 21 3.40 4.96 1.56
C MET A 21 4.89 4.70 1.46
N GLU A 22 5.27 3.47 1.16
CA GLU A 22 6.66 3.06 1.07
C GLU A 22 6.82 2.07 -0.08
N ILE A 23 7.70 2.39 -1.02
CA ILE A 23 7.99 1.53 -2.17
C ILE A 23 9.50 1.45 -2.32
N HIS A 24 10.02 0.22 -2.35
CA HIS A 24 11.44 -0.06 -2.56
C HIS A 24 11.64 -0.89 -3.81
N GLU A 25 12.65 -0.54 -4.60
CA GLU A 25 13.16 -1.40 -5.65
C GLU A 25 14.12 -2.40 -5.00
N VAL A 26 13.81 -3.69 -5.10
CA VAL A 26 14.59 -4.74 -4.43
C VAL A 26 15.22 -5.72 -5.42
N GLY A 27 15.01 -5.50 -6.73
CA GLY A 27 15.46 -6.41 -7.75
C GLY A 27 14.56 -7.64 -7.85
N LYS A 28 14.39 -8.14 -9.06
CA LYS A 28 13.56 -9.31 -9.32
C LYS A 28 14.16 -10.56 -8.68
N SER A 29 13.34 -11.30 -7.95
CA SER A 29 13.74 -12.52 -7.26
C SER A 29 12.53 -13.44 -7.10
N PRO A 30 12.73 -14.71 -6.67
CA PRO A 30 11.59 -15.56 -6.36
C PRO A 30 10.68 -15.00 -5.27
N LYS A 31 11.20 -14.16 -4.36
CA LYS A 31 10.40 -13.52 -3.31
C LYS A 31 9.61 -12.33 -3.84
N TYR A 32 10.20 -11.56 -4.76
CA TYR A 32 9.61 -10.34 -5.32
C TYR A 32 9.77 -10.36 -6.82
N ILE A 33 8.86 -11.07 -7.49
CA ILE A 33 8.94 -11.31 -8.95
C ILE A 33 8.84 -10.01 -9.76
N ASP A 34 8.20 -8.98 -9.21
CA ASP A 34 8.08 -7.68 -9.86
C ASP A 34 9.25 -6.76 -9.55
N GLY A 35 10.18 -7.18 -8.69
CA GLY A 35 11.36 -6.40 -8.35
C GLY A 35 11.10 -5.24 -7.40
N VAL A 36 9.92 -5.18 -6.78
CA VAL A 36 9.56 -4.13 -5.82
C VAL A 36 8.96 -4.74 -4.56
N ARG A 37 9.17 -4.06 -3.44
CA ARG A 37 8.51 -4.35 -2.18
C ARG A 37 7.81 -3.09 -1.72
N TYR A 38 6.54 -3.19 -1.33
CA TYR A 38 5.78 -2.01 -0.99
C TYR A 38 4.82 -2.23 0.16
N SER A 39 4.47 -1.12 0.81
CA SER A 39 3.43 -1.05 1.82
C SER A 39 2.78 0.33 1.73
N LEU A 40 1.48 0.37 1.50
CA LEU A 40 0.69 1.59 1.41
C LEU A 40 -0.47 1.45 2.38
N ILE A 41 -0.60 2.37 3.34
CA ILE A 41 -1.65 2.30 4.35
C ILE A 41 -2.27 3.66 4.59
N LEU A 42 -3.59 3.69 4.72
CA LEU A 42 -4.33 4.77 5.35
C LEU A 42 -5.19 4.18 6.46
N ILE A 43 -5.03 4.67 7.67
CA ILE A 43 -5.82 4.25 8.81
C ILE A 43 -6.58 5.43 9.40
N ASP A 44 -7.86 5.20 9.72
CA ASP A 44 -8.69 6.12 10.49
C ASP A 44 -8.46 5.80 11.96
N VAL A 45 -7.73 6.65 12.67
CA VAL A 45 -7.36 6.39 14.06
C VAL A 45 -8.56 6.51 15.01
N SER A 46 -9.67 7.09 14.57
CA SER A 46 -10.86 7.22 15.41
C SER A 46 -11.64 5.91 15.57
N ASN A 47 -11.53 5.00 14.60
CA ASN A 47 -12.28 3.75 14.60
C ASN A 47 -11.48 2.52 14.16
N GLY A 48 -10.22 2.70 13.75
CA GLY A 48 -9.35 1.61 13.32
C GLY A 48 -9.61 1.09 11.90
N ARG A 49 -10.55 1.69 11.18
CA ARG A 49 -10.79 1.30 9.78
C ARG A 49 -9.58 1.66 8.92
N ARG A 50 -9.28 0.83 7.95
CA ARG A 50 -8.06 1.01 7.17
C ARG A 50 -8.12 0.40 5.78
N VAL A 51 -7.27 0.93 4.90
CA VAL A 51 -6.89 0.31 3.64
C VAL A 51 -5.38 0.07 3.70
N LEU A 52 -4.96 -1.16 3.47
CA LEU A 52 -3.55 -1.53 3.45
C LEU A 52 -3.27 -2.35 2.19
N MET A 53 -2.31 -1.93 1.40
CA MET A 53 -1.82 -2.70 0.26
C MET A 53 -0.35 -3.03 0.49
N ASP A 54 0.01 -4.31 0.44
CA ASP A 54 1.39 -4.73 0.50
C ASP A 54 1.62 -6.01 -0.30
N ASN A 55 2.88 -6.33 -0.54
CA ASN A 55 3.26 -7.53 -1.28
C ASN A 55 4.30 -8.36 -0.55
N HIS A 56 4.34 -8.28 0.76
CA HIS A 56 5.38 -8.96 1.55
C HIS A 56 5.34 -10.47 1.35
N HIS A 57 6.53 -11.04 1.08
CA HIS A 57 6.71 -12.48 0.99
C HIS A 57 6.31 -13.15 2.31
N PRO A 58 5.63 -14.32 2.30
CA PRO A 58 5.30 -15.17 1.15
C PRO A 58 3.94 -14.90 0.49
N LYS A 59 3.10 -14.01 1.03
CA LYS A 59 1.74 -13.83 0.53
C LYS A 59 1.66 -13.20 -0.85
N GLY A 60 2.60 -12.32 -1.20
CA GLY A 60 2.55 -11.58 -2.45
C GLY A 60 1.54 -10.42 -2.42
N PRO A 61 1.21 -9.84 -3.60
CA PRO A 61 0.35 -8.67 -3.66
C PRO A 61 -1.06 -8.94 -3.16
N HIS A 62 -1.53 -8.10 -2.22
CA HIS A 62 -2.88 -8.18 -1.69
C HIS A 62 -3.32 -6.83 -1.13
N VAL A 63 -4.63 -6.68 -0.92
CA VAL A 63 -5.20 -5.49 -0.29
C VAL A 63 -6.05 -5.92 0.90
N HIS A 64 -5.88 -5.22 2.01
CA HIS A 64 -6.73 -5.35 3.19
C HIS A 64 -7.70 -4.18 3.23
N LEU A 65 -8.99 -4.49 3.31
CA LEU A 65 -10.07 -3.53 3.55
C LEU A 65 -10.63 -3.89 4.91
N ASP A 66 -10.15 -3.22 5.94
CA ASP A 66 -10.36 -3.59 7.35
C ASP A 66 -9.85 -5.03 7.58
N ASP A 67 -10.70 -5.98 7.94
CA ASP A 67 -10.29 -7.36 8.18
C ASP A 67 -10.40 -8.26 6.95
N ARG A 68 -10.87 -7.74 5.82
CA ARG A 68 -10.95 -8.51 4.57
C ARG A 68 -9.65 -8.43 3.82
N GLU A 69 -9.20 -9.55 3.29
CA GLU A 69 -8.02 -9.64 2.45
C GLU A 69 -8.43 -10.09 1.05
N LEU A 70 -7.98 -9.34 0.04
CA LEU A 70 -8.27 -9.59 -1.36
C LEU A 70 -6.97 -9.66 -2.15
N PRO A 71 -6.88 -10.53 -3.17
CA PRO A 71 -5.70 -10.53 -4.04
C PRO A 71 -5.61 -9.23 -4.84
N TYR A 72 -4.39 -8.85 -5.20
CA TYR A 72 -4.13 -7.68 -6.03
C TYR A 72 -3.14 -8.04 -7.12
N ALA A 73 -3.39 -7.61 -8.35
CA ALA A 73 -2.49 -7.82 -9.48
C ALA A 73 -1.64 -6.57 -9.68
N PHE A 74 -0.39 -6.62 -9.26
CA PHE A 74 0.56 -5.51 -9.45
C PHE A 74 0.96 -5.41 -10.92
N THR A 75 0.96 -4.20 -11.46
CA THR A 75 1.45 -3.92 -12.81
C THR A 75 2.63 -2.96 -12.81
N ASN A 76 2.48 -1.79 -12.19
CA ASN A 76 3.57 -0.82 -12.02
C ASN A 76 3.26 0.08 -10.83
N GLU A 77 4.24 0.90 -10.45
CA GLU A 77 4.16 1.74 -9.25
C GLU A 77 3.09 2.82 -9.38
N ASP A 78 2.97 3.44 -10.55
CA ASP A 78 1.97 4.51 -10.77
C ASP A 78 0.56 3.95 -10.64
N LYS A 79 0.31 2.78 -11.22
CA LYS A 79 -0.99 2.11 -11.12
C LYS A 79 -1.28 1.68 -9.69
N LEU A 80 -0.28 1.21 -8.97
CA LEU A 80 -0.40 0.84 -7.57
C LEU A 80 -0.89 2.02 -6.71
N ILE A 81 -0.27 3.19 -6.89
CA ILE A 81 -0.64 4.40 -6.14
C ILE A 81 -2.06 4.84 -6.52
N GLU A 82 -2.39 4.81 -7.82
CA GLU A 82 -3.73 5.15 -8.31
C GLU A 82 -4.78 4.23 -7.71
N ASP A 83 -4.53 2.91 -7.72
CA ASP A 83 -5.45 1.93 -7.16
C ASP A 83 -5.60 2.09 -5.65
N PHE A 84 -4.51 2.40 -4.94
CA PHE A 84 -4.56 2.67 -3.51
C PHE A 84 -5.49 3.85 -3.20
N LYS A 85 -5.32 4.96 -3.91
CA LYS A 85 -6.17 6.14 -3.74
C LYS A 85 -7.65 5.81 -4.01
N LYS A 86 -7.89 4.97 -5.01
CA LYS A 86 -9.25 4.53 -5.37
C LYS A 86 -9.86 3.68 -4.25
N PHE A 87 -9.12 2.71 -3.70
CA PHE A 87 -9.58 1.91 -2.57
C PHE A 87 -9.89 2.78 -1.35
N VAL A 88 -9.03 3.77 -1.07
CA VAL A 88 -9.23 4.70 0.05
C VAL A 88 -10.53 5.48 -0.13
N MET A 89 -10.77 6.01 -1.34
CA MET A 89 -12.00 6.75 -1.63
C MET A 89 -13.23 5.86 -1.52
N GLU A 90 -13.19 4.67 -2.09
CA GLU A 90 -14.34 3.77 -2.11
C GLU A 90 -14.65 3.18 -0.73
N HIS A 91 -13.62 2.87 0.05
CA HIS A 91 -13.81 2.17 1.33
C HIS A 91 -13.95 3.12 2.52
N LEU A 92 -13.20 4.22 2.54
CA LEU A 92 -13.16 5.15 3.67
C LEU A 92 -13.75 6.53 3.33
N GLU A 93 -14.08 6.77 2.06
CA GLU A 93 -14.63 8.04 1.58
C GLU A 93 -13.69 9.22 1.87
N VAL A 94 -12.38 8.97 1.78
CA VAL A 94 -11.33 9.97 1.99
C VAL A 94 -10.61 10.21 0.66
N LYS A 95 -10.43 11.47 0.30
CA LYS A 95 -9.66 11.85 -0.88
C LYS A 95 -8.22 12.19 -0.48
N ILE A 96 -7.28 11.50 -1.08
CA ILE A 96 -5.86 11.73 -0.82
C ILE A 96 -5.08 12.03 -2.10
#